data_56225c603f5a19c2c7811f72a60ed623
#
_entry.id   56225c603f5a19c2c7811f72a60ed623
#
_cell.length_a   1.000
_cell.length_b   1.000
_cell.length_c   1.000
_cell.angle_alpha   90.00
_cell.angle_beta   90.00
_cell.angle_gamma   90.00
#
_symmetry.space_group_name_H-M   'P 1'
#
loop_
_entity.id
_entity.type
_entity.pdbx_description
1 polymer ?
#
loop_
_entity_poly.entity_id
_entity_poly.type
_entity_poly.pdbx_seq_one_letter_code
_entity_poly.pdbx_strand_id
1 'polypeptide(L)'
;MRARFLGVELYFENLEGAKKFYLETLGLEISDQQAGHHAKFGSGAGFICLERKGAESYPSLDKAVLFFEVEDLGSAIATIGRHRIVQAERTWAVVHDPEGHNILLLERTRGG
;
A
#
# COMPACT_ATOMS: atom_id res chain seq x y z
N MET A 1 25.27 4.27 -13.76
CA MET A 1 23.98 4.95 -13.58
C MET A 1 23.56 4.86 -12.12
N ARG A 2 22.98 5.93 -11.61
CA ARG A 2 22.43 5.94 -10.27
C ARG A 2 20.94 6.27 -10.36
N ALA A 3 20.09 5.26 -10.27
CA ALA A 3 18.67 5.44 -10.34
C ALA A 3 18.11 5.87 -8.97
N ARG A 4 17.09 6.72 -8.98
CA ARG A 4 16.37 7.14 -7.77
C ARG A 4 14.96 6.53 -7.83
N PHE A 5 14.59 5.84 -6.76
CA PHE A 5 13.23 5.30 -6.65
C PHE A 5 12.22 6.44 -6.49
N LEU A 6 11.13 6.40 -7.26
CA LEU A 6 10.07 7.40 -7.17
C LEU A 6 8.80 6.84 -6.54
N GLY A 7 8.36 5.67 -6.97
CA GLY A 7 7.13 5.10 -6.45
C GLY A 7 6.65 3.92 -7.27
N VAL A 8 5.46 3.44 -6.95
CA VAL A 8 4.85 2.31 -7.64
C VAL A 8 3.43 2.63 -8.08
N GLU A 9 2.98 1.98 -9.14
CA GLU A 9 1.59 1.98 -9.55
C GLU A 9 1.01 0.59 -9.32
N LEU A 10 -0.20 0.54 -8.79
CA LEU A 10 -0.95 -0.69 -8.60
C LEU A 10 -2.30 -0.55 -9.30
N TYR A 11 -2.77 -1.63 -9.88
CA TYR A 11 -3.99 -1.61 -10.69
C TYR A 11 -5.11 -2.37 -9.98
N PHE A 12 -6.29 -1.76 -9.94
CA PHE A 12 -7.43 -2.26 -9.18
C PHE A 12 -8.68 -2.33 -10.03
N GLU A 13 -9.46 -3.37 -9.85
CA GLU A 13 -10.78 -3.47 -10.46
C GLU A 13 -11.75 -2.53 -9.75
N ASN A 14 -11.67 -2.46 -8.42
CA ASN A 14 -12.46 -1.55 -7.60
C ASN A 14 -11.57 -0.45 -7.04
N LEU A 15 -11.33 0.58 -7.84
CA LEU A 15 -10.47 1.70 -7.44
C LEU A 15 -11.00 2.43 -6.22
N GLU A 16 -12.31 2.65 -6.13
CA GLU A 16 -12.90 3.40 -5.01
C GLU A 16 -12.74 2.63 -3.69
N GLY A 17 -12.91 1.31 -3.71
CA GLY A 17 -12.69 0.49 -2.53
C GLY A 17 -11.24 0.47 -2.10
N ALA A 18 -10.32 0.40 -3.06
CA ALA A 18 -8.89 0.46 -2.79
C ALA A 18 -8.49 1.82 -2.22
N LYS A 19 -8.97 2.90 -2.83
CA LYS A 19 -8.71 4.26 -2.36
C LYS A 19 -9.16 4.45 -0.92
N LYS A 20 -10.35 3.97 -0.59
CA LYS A 20 -10.88 4.05 0.77
C LYS A 20 -9.96 3.32 1.77
N PHE A 21 -9.48 2.14 1.40
CA PHE A 21 -8.59 1.36 2.25
C PHE A 21 -7.28 2.12 2.52
N TYR A 22 -6.61 2.60 1.47
CA TYR A 22 -5.34 3.29 1.63
C TYR A 22 -5.51 4.62 2.37
N LEU A 23 -6.58 5.35 2.12
CA LEU A 23 -6.85 6.63 2.76
C LEU A 23 -7.31 6.46 4.22
N GLU A 24 -8.34 5.64 4.44
CA GLU A 24 -9.00 5.57 5.75
C GLU A 24 -8.38 4.52 6.66
N THR A 25 -8.08 3.32 6.14
CA THR A 25 -7.53 2.24 6.96
C THR A 25 -6.05 2.43 7.22
N LEU A 26 -5.27 2.72 6.18
CA LEU A 26 -3.83 2.94 6.35
C LEU A 26 -3.47 4.37 6.71
N GLY A 27 -4.39 5.31 6.55
CA GLY A 27 -4.17 6.71 6.94
C GLY A 27 -3.20 7.46 6.04
N LEU A 28 -3.09 7.08 4.77
CA LEU A 28 -2.20 7.77 3.84
C LEU A 28 -2.87 9.03 3.30
N GLU A 29 -2.05 10.02 2.95
CA GLU A 29 -2.55 11.27 2.41
C GLU A 29 -2.56 11.25 0.88
N ILE A 30 -3.66 11.70 0.28
CA ILE A 30 -3.77 11.85 -1.17
C ILE A 30 -3.00 13.10 -1.58
N SER A 31 -2.09 12.94 -2.56
CA SER A 31 -1.34 14.07 -3.14
C SER A 31 -1.92 14.50 -4.48
N ASP A 32 -2.60 13.59 -5.20
CA ASP A 32 -3.24 13.86 -6.48
C ASP A 32 -4.29 12.80 -6.75
N GLN A 33 -5.37 13.17 -7.44
CA GLN A 33 -6.38 12.20 -7.83
C GLN A 33 -7.23 12.71 -8.98
N GLN A 34 -7.78 11.75 -9.73
CA GLN A 34 -8.80 11.99 -10.73
C GLN A 34 -9.87 10.93 -10.55
N ALA A 35 -11.09 11.34 -10.26
CA ALA A 35 -12.19 10.44 -9.98
C ALA A 35 -12.37 9.37 -11.08
N GLY A 36 -12.47 8.10 -10.67
CA GLY A 36 -12.65 6.98 -11.57
C GLY A 36 -11.41 6.59 -12.37
N HIS A 37 -10.29 7.26 -12.18
CA HIS A 37 -9.07 7.02 -12.94
C HIS A 37 -7.89 6.64 -12.05
N HIS A 38 -7.50 7.51 -11.11
CA HIS A 38 -6.38 7.23 -10.23
C HIS A 38 -6.47 7.99 -8.92
N ALA A 39 -5.71 7.52 -7.92
CA ALA A 39 -5.45 8.21 -6.67
C ALA A 39 -3.99 7.99 -6.30
N LYS A 40 -3.25 9.07 -6.11
CA LYS A 40 -1.84 9.02 -5.75
C LYS A 40 -1.66 9.43 -4.30
N PHE A 41 -0.92 8.63 -3.55
CA PHE A 41 -0.63 8.85 -2.13
C PHE A 41 0.85 9.09 -1.93
N GLY A 42 1.18 10.07 -1.09
CA GLY A 42 2.56 10.37 -0.76
C GLY A 42 3.22 11.31 -1.75
N SER A 43 4.38 11.80 -1.37
CA SER A 43 5.21 12.68 -2.18
C SER A 43 6.64 12.62 -1.64
N GLY A 44 7.59 13.12 -2.43
CA GLY A 44 9.00 13.17 -1.98
C GLY A 44 9.68 11.83 -2.07
N ALA A 45 9.89 11.16 -0.93
CA ALA A 45 10.71 9.94 -0.86
C ALA A 45 10.09 8.72 -1.56
N GLY A 46 8.80 8.75 -1.84
CA GLY A 46 8.14 7.66 -2.54
C GLY A 46 6.64 7.85 -2.58
N PHE A 47 6.00 7.28 -3.60
CA PHE A 47 4.56 7.37 -3.72
C PHE A 47 3.95 6.03 -4.12
N ILE A 48 2.65 5.88 -3.87
CA ILE A 48 1.85 4.79 -4.36
C ILE A 48 0.73 5.41 -5.18
N CYS A 49 0.62 5.02 -6.45
CA CYS A 49 -0.45 5.46 -7.31
C CYS A 49 -1.40 4.29 -7.55
N LEU A 50 -2.65 4.45 -7.15
CA LEU A 50 -3.68 3.46 -7.41
C LEU A 50 -4.37 3.85 -8.71
N GLU A 51 -4.47 2.90 -9.65
CA GLU A 51 -5.13 3.14 -10.92
C GLU A 51 -6.17 2.07 -11.20
N ARG A 52 -7.14 2.41 -12.03
CA ARG A 52 -8.13 1.46 -12.45
C ARG A 52 -7.50 0.44 -13.41
N LYS A 53 -7.79 -0.85 -13.20
CA LYS A 53 -7.31 -1.92 -14.07
C LYS A 53 -7.80 -1.68 -15.50
N GLY A 54 -6.89 -1.87 -16.44
CA GLY A 54 -7.14 -1.59 -17.85
C GLY A 54 -6.53 -0.27 -18.30
N ALA A 55 -6.07 0.56 -17.36
CA ALA A 55 -5.37 1.81 -17.69
C ALA A 55 -3.86 1.60 -17.84
N GLU A 56 -3.37 0.40 -17.56
CA GLU A 56 -1.94 0.11 -17.64
C GLU A 56 -1.43 0.13 -19.07
N SER A 57 -0.35 0.87 -19.27
CA SER A 57 0.31 0.96 -20.57
C SER A 57 1.10 -0.31 -20.90
N TYR A 58 1.59 -0.98 -19.87
CA TYR A 58 2.43 -2.16 -20.02
C TYR A 58 1.98 -3.24 -19.05
N PRO A 59 1.40 -4.35 -19.53
CA PRO A 59 1.03 -5.45 -18.65
C PRO A 59 2.27 -6.06 -18.00
N SER A 60 2.14 -6.42 -16.73
CA SER A 60 3.22 -7.05 -15.98
C SER A 60 2.66 -8.28 -15.26
N LEU A 61 3.45 -9.33 -15.24
CA LEU A 61 3.16 -10.54 -14.47
C LEU A 61 3.85 -10.50 -13.10
N ASP A 62 4.69 -9.50 -12.87
CA ASP A 62 5.45 -9.40 -11.64
C ASP A 62 4.55 -8.98 -10.48
N LYS A 63 4.86 -9.53 -9.32
CA LYS A 63 4.16 -9.21 -8.10
C LYS A 63 4.99 -8.23 -7.29
N ALA A 64 4.33 -7.23 -6.73
CA ALA A 64 4.98 -6.25 -5.88
C ALA A 64 4.63 -6.53 -4.41
N VAL A 65 5.56 -6.19 -3.52
CA VAL A 65 5.32 -6.15 -2.08
C VAL A 65 5.59 -4.71 -1.65
N LEU A 66 4.60 -4.08 -1.01
CA LEU A 66 4.73 -2.73 -0.51
C LEU A 66 5.17 -2.77 0.95
N PHE A 67 6.17 -1.97 1.29
CA PHE A 67 6.68 -1.93 2.66
C PHE A 67 6.20 -0.65 3.33
N PHE A 68 5.65 -0.80 4.54
CA PHE A 68 5.27 0.33 5.40
C PHE A 68 5.84 0.11 6.79
N GLU A 69 6.33 1.18 7.38
CA GLU A 69 6.73 1.17 8.78
C GLU A 69 5.56 1.62 9.64
N VAL A 70 5.30 0.91 10.72
CA VAL A 70 4.26 1.26 11.70
C VAL A 70 4.87 1.35 13.08
N GLU A 71 4.31 2.17 13.94
CA GLU A 71 4.83 2.33 15.30
C GLU A 71 4.52 1.14 16.18
N ASP A 72 3.29 0.62 16.08
CA ASP A 72 2.80 -0.49 16.89
C ASP A 72 2.12 -1.51 15.98
N LEU A 73 2.73 -2.65 15.82
CA LEU A 73 2.24 -3.68 14.91
C LEU A 73 0.88 -4.23 15.36
N GLY A 74 0.69 -4.42 16.66
CA GLY A 74 -0.59 -4.92 17.19
C GLY A 74 -1.74 -3.99 16.88
N SER A 75 -1.54 -2.70 17.07
CA SER A 75 -2.55 -1.67 16.76
C SER A 75 -2.83 -1.62 15.26
N ALA A 76 -1.79 -1.70 14.43
CA ALA A 76 -1.95 -1.71 12.98
C ALA A 76 -2.78 -2.92 12.51
N ILE A 77 -2.48 -4.10 13.03
CA ILE A 77 -3.22 -5.32 12.72
C ILE A 77 -4.69 -5.19 13.12
N ALA A 78 -4.96 -4.62 14.30
CA ALA A 78 -6.33 -4.41 14.78
C ALA A 78 -7.10 -3.46 13.86
N THR A 79 -6.45 -2.40 13.40
CA THR A 79 -7.05 -1.42 12.48
C THR A 79 -7.35 -2.04 11.12
N ILE A 80 -6.39 -2.78 10.57
CA ILE A 80 -6.52 -3.38 9.24
C ILE A 80 -7.53 -4.52 9.25
N GLY A 81 -7.52 -5.32 10.30
CA GLY A 81 -8.41 -6.46 10.45
C GLY A 81 -7.71 -7.79 10.22
N ARG A 82 -7.96 -8.74 11.11
CA ARG A 82 -7.31 -10.05 11.07
C ARG A 82 -7.61 -10.84 9.81
N HIS A 83 -8.75 -10.59 9.19
CA HIS A 83 -9.14 -11.28 7.97
C HIS A 83 -8.20 -10.99 6.78
N ARG A 84 -7.40 -9.92 6.86
CA ARG A 84 -6.46 -9.54 5.81
C ARG A 84 -5.04 -10.06 6.06
N ILE A 85 -4.79 -10.68 7.20
CA ILE A 85 -3.45 -11.14 7.57
C ILE A 85 -3.09 -12.40 6.79
N VAL A 86 -1.95 -12.36 6.11
CA VAL A 86 -1.35 -13.52 5.43
C VAL A 86 -0.43 -14.24 6.38
N GLN A 87 0.41 -13.48 7.10
CA GLN A 87 1.37 -14.00 8.05
C GLN A 87 1.70 -12.91 9.06
N ALA A 88 1.76 -13.26 10.33
CA ALA A 88 2.11 -12.31 11.39
C ALA A 88 3.22 -12.89 12.24
N GLU A 89 4.26 -12.10 12.44
CA GLU A 89 5.37 -12.41 13.31
C GLU A 89 5.49 -11.35 14.40
N ARG A 90 6.52 -11.40 15.20
CA ARG A 90 6.66 -10.52 16.35
C ARG A 90 6.84 -9.06 15.96
N THR A 91 7.63 -8.79 14.92
CA THR A 91 8.00 -7.41 14.54
C THR A 91 7.56 -7.05 13.13
N TRP A 92 6.91 -7.97 12.43
CA TRP A 92 6.42 -7.70 11.09
C TRP A 92 5.20 -8.56 10.78
N ALA A 93 4.44 -8.14 9.80
CA ALA A 93 3.31 -8.91 9.29
C ALA A 93 3.11 -8.62 7.81
N VAL A 94 2.63 -9.60 7.07
CA VAL A 94 2.18 -9.42 5.71
C VAL A 94 0.67 -9.45 5.72
N VAL A 95 0.06 -8.42 5.12
CA VAL A 95 -1.39 -8.32 4.99
C VAL A 95 -1.74 -8.13 3.52
N HIS A 96 -3.00 -8.39 3.17
CA HIS A 96 -3.52 -8.12 1.83
C HIS A 96 -4.34 -6.85 1.82
N ASP A 97 -4.19 -6.05 0.76
CA ASP A 97 -5.14 -4.97 0.49
C ASP A 97 -6.44 -5.57 -0.07
N PRO A 98 -7.47 -4.76 -0.38
CA PRO A 98 -8.75 -5.30 -0.85
C PRO A 98 -8.69 -6.19 -2.09
N GLU A 99 -7.65 -6.08 -2.90
CA GLU A 99 -7.52 -6.90 -4.11
C GLU A 99 -6.33 -7.85 -4.08
N GLY A 100 -5.79 -8.09 -2.89
CA GLY A 100 -4.79 -9.14 -2.69
C GLY A 100 -3.34 -8.73 -2.93
N HIS A 101 -3.05 -7.45 -3.05
CA HIS A 101 -1.66 -7.00 -3.11
C HIS A 101 -1.00 -7.20 -1.75
N ASN A 102 0.23 -7.66 -1.75
CA ASN A 102 0.98 -7.89 -0.52
C ASN A 102 1.50 -6.59 0.06
N ILE A 103 1.23 -6.38 1.34
CA ILE A 103 1.75 -5.26 2.11
C ILE A 103 2.51 -5.83 3.29
N LEU A 104 3.79 -5.48 3.42
CA LEU A 104 4.60 -5.87 4.57
C LEU A 104 4.69 -4.71 5.54
N LEU A 105 4.24 -4.95 6.77
CA LEU A 105 4.29 -3.98 7.86
C LEU A 105 5.49 -4.33 8.75
N LEU A 106 6.39 -3.36 8.93
CA LEU A 106 7.52 -3.48 9.85
C LEU A 106 7.26 -2.59 11.05
N GLU A 107 7.39 -3.18 12.24
CA GLU A 107 7.32 -2.38 13.46
C GLU A 107 8.57 -1.53 13.59
N ARG A 108 8.37 -0.26 13.90
CA ARG A 108 9.46 0.68 14.07
C ARG A 108 10.38 0.23 15.19
N THR A 109 11.69 0.12 14.90
CA THR A 109 12.67 -0.18 15.92
C THR A 109 12.79 1.04 16.83
N ARG A 110 12.42 0.87 18.09
CA ARG A 110 12.67 1.92 19.08
C ARG A 110 14.14 1.89 19.40
N GLY A 111 14.86 2.89 18.94
CA GLY A 111 16.26 3.05 19.27
C GLY A 111 16.44 3.05 20.78
N GLY A 112 17.16 2.09 21.26
CA GLY A 112 17.32 1.89 22.67
C GLY A 112 18.62 2.39 23.17
#